data_33c7101cf98045a0c94ba15615d59348
#
_entry.id   33c7101cf98045a0c94ba15615d59348
#
_cell.length_a   1.000
_cell.length_b   1.000
_cell.length_c   1.000
_cell.angle_alpha   90.00
_cell.angle_beta   90.00
_cell.angle_gamma   90.00
#
_symmetry.space_group_name_H-M   'P 1'
#
loop_
_entity.id
_entity.type
_entity.pdbx_description
1 polymer ?
#
loop_
_entity_poly.entity_id
_entity_poly.type
_entity_poly.pdbx_seq_one_letter_code
_entity_poly.pdbx_strand_id
1 'polypeptide(L)'
;AGAADQGFPPRAGYVGETMARRNDPPKPTLVLLVRHGQTPTTGASLPGRAPNLHLADTGVAQAEAAAARIGALGSVAAVYASPMERTRETAAPIARARKLRVRQAKGLIECDFGDWTGEKLAKLRKLPEWRTVQRYPSGFRFPGGESFAEMQSRAVDAVHDLVAAHPGETIVAVSHADVIKAVVAAATGTHLDLFQRIVVSPCSITAILYTPEGPVVLTVNSTGDDLTSLAPS
;
A
#
# COMPACT_ATOMS: atom_id res chain seq x y z
N ALA A 1 -11.56 28.00 -76.54
CA ALA A 1 -12.52 27.66 -75.53
C ALA A 1 -11.76 27.62 -74.20
N GLY A 2 -11.91 28.72 -73.42
CA GLY A 2 -11.26 28.90 -72.10
C GLY A 2 -12.05 28.22 -71.02
N ALA A 3 -11.37 27.53 -70.16
CA ALA A 3 -11.89 27.04 -68.84
C ALA A 3 -11.51 28.06 -67.75
N ALA A 4 -12.51 28.61 -67.12
CA ALA A 4 -12.36 29.58 -66.04
C ALA A 4 -11.83 28.85 -64.74
N ASP A 5 -10.76 29.41 -64.26
CA ASP A 5 -10.20 29.07 -62.90
C ASP A 5 -11.13 29.64 -61.83
N GLN A 6 -11.79 28.77 -61.09
CA GLN A 6 -12.57 29.15 -59.91
C GLN A 6 -11.69 29.04 -58.65
N GLY A 7 -11.05 30.15 -58.28
CA GLY A 7 -10.27 30.29 -57.08
C GLY A 7 -11.11 30.07 -55.81
N PHE A 8 -10.65 29.17 -54.95
CA PHE A 8 -11.18 28.95 -53.60
C PHE A 8 -10.89 30.17 -52.69
N PRO A 9 -11.85 30.60 -51.86
CA PRO A 9 -11.60 31.66 -50.88
C PRO A 9 -10.60 31.21 -49.83
N PRO A 10 -9.79 32.13 -49.27
CA PRO A 10 -8.81 31.79 -48.22
C PRO A 10 -9.54 31.36 -46.94
N ARG A 11 -9.15 30.20 -46.44
CA ARG A 11 -9.63 29.71 -45.09
C ARG A 11 -9.22 30.69 -44.02
N ALA A 12 -10.23 31.16 -43.23
CA ALA A 12 -10.03 31.93 -42.03
C ALA A 12 -9.04 31.24 -41.10
N GLY A 13 -8.07 32.01 -40.57
CA GLY A 13 -7.04 31.54 -39.70
C GLY A 13 -7.62 30.93 -38.44
N TYR A 14 -7.30 29.66 -38.20
CA TYR A 14 -7.40 29.08 -36.90
C TYR A 14 -6.34 29.74 -35.99
N VAL A 15 -6.78 30.62 -35.11
CA VAL A 15 -5.94 31.09 -33.99
C VAL A 15 -5.80 29.88 -33.09
N GLY A 16 -4.66 29.19 -33.22
CA GLY A 16 -4.29 28.11 -32.33
C GLY A 16 -4.06 28.68 -30.92
N GLU A 17 -5.01 28.50 -30.04
CA GLU A 17 -4.70 28.54 -28.62
C GLU A 17 -3.65 27.46 -28.34
N THR A 18 -2.42 27.93 -28.21
CA THR A 18 -1.31 27.13 -27.72
C THR A 18 -1.62 26.82 -26.23
N MET A 19 -2.38 25.75 -26.00
CA MET A 19 -2.32 25.09 -24.69
C MET A 19 -0.90 24.57 -24.52
N ALA A 20 -0.07 25.36 -23.87
CA ALA A 20 1.18 24.93 -23.29
C ALA A 20 0.83 23.86 -22.25
N ARG A 21 0.72 22.59 -22.68
CA ARG A 21 0.77 21.45 -21.80
C ARG A 21 2.15 21.52 -21.15
N ARG A 22 2.20 21.87 -19.86
CA ARG A 22 3.39 21.65 -19.03
C ARG A 22 3.65 20.13 -19.08
N ASN A 23 4.57 19.74 -19.95
CA ASN A 23 5.14 18.39 -20.02
C ASN A 23 6.20 18.19 -18.94
N ASP A 24 5.93 18.61 -17.70
CA ASP A 24 6.76 18.17 -16.62
C ASP A 24 6.46 16.67 -16.40
N PRO A 25 7.48 15.80 -16.40
CA PRO A 25 7.26 14.39 -16.11
C PRO A 25 6.57 14.25 -14.74
N PRO A 26 5.66 13.28 -14.59
CA PRO A 26 4.99 13.07 -13.31
C PRO A 26 6.04 12.86 -12.20
N LYS A 27 5.92 13.65 -11.12
CA LYS A 27 6.87 13.59 -10.01
C LYS A 27 6.68 12.28 -9.23
N PRO A 28 7.78 11.61 -8.83
CA PRO A 28 7.70 10.36 -8.08
C PRO A 28 6.95 10.52 -6.76
N THR A 29 6.09 9.55 -6.42
CA THR A 29 5.35 9.50 -5.15
C THR A 29 5.98 8.49 -4.21
N LEU A 30 6.32 8.90 -2.99
CA LEU A 30 6.83 7.99 -1.96
C LEU A 30 5.67 7.43 -1.12
N VAL A 31 5.52 6.12 -1.11
CA VAL A 31 4.53 5.41 -0.29
C VAL A 31 5.24 4.70 0.86
N LEU A 32 4.90 5.07 2.09
CA LEU A 32 5.35 4.40 3.31
C LEU A 32 4.25 3.43 3.75
N LEU A 33 4.43 2.14 3.46
CA LEU A 33 3.56 1.08 3.95
C LEU A 33 3.96 0.73 5.37
N VAL A 34 3.02 0.78 6.31
CA VAL A 34 3.25 0.49 7.73
C VAL A 34 2.35 -0.67 8.14
N ARG A 35 2.92 -1.76 8.68
CA ARG A 35 2.11 -2.80 9.29
C ARG A 35 1.53 -2.30 10.60
N HIS A 36 0.29 -2.67 10.93
CA HIS A 36 -0.28 -2.39 12.25
C HIS A 36 0.60 -2.93 13.38
N GLY A 37 0.55 -2.29 14.54
CA GLY A 37 1.25 -2.69 15.76
C GLY A 37 0.80 -4.05 16.29
N GLN A 38 1.54 -4.58 17.25
CA GLN A 38 1.22 -5.86 17.88
C GLN A 38 -0.16 -5.84 18.52
N THR A 39 -0.90 -6.97 18.36
CA THR A 39 -2.19 -7.23 18.99
C THR A 39 -2.07 -8.43 19.93
N PRO A 40 -3.00 -8.69 20.85
CA PRO A 40 -2.96 -9.87 21.71
C PRO A 40 -2.90 -11.21 20.95
N THR A 41 -3.33 -11.22 19.69
CA THR A 41 -3.37 -12.43 18.86
C THR A 41 -2.20 -12.56 17.88
N THR A 42 -1.31 -11.57 17.84
CA THR A 42 -0.17 -11.55 16.92
C THR A 42 0.72 -12.77 17.12
N GLY A 43 0.91 -13.58 16.06
CA GLY A 43 1.70 -14.80 16.10
C GLY A 43 1.01 -16.02 16.70
N ALA A 44 -0.19 -15.87 17.26
CA ALA A 44 -0.96 -16.95 17.90
C ALA A 44 -2.13 -17.43 17.05
N SER A 45 -2.87 -16.52 16.44
CA SER A 45 -4.02 -16.84 15.59
C SER A 45 -4.05 -16.03 14.30
N LEU A 46 -4.96 -16.37 13.40
CA LEU A 46 -5.19 -15.72 12.12
C LEU A 46 -6.44 -14.82 12.23
N PRO A 47 -6.30 -13.56 12.67
CA PRO A 47 -7.46 -12.74 13.02
C PRO A 47 -8.28 -12.30 11.80
N GLY A 48 -7.69 -12.23 10.61
CA GLY A 48 -8.35 -11.79 9.40
C GLY A 48 -9.08 -10.46 9.57
N ARG A 49 -10.36 -10.45 9.20
CA ARG A 49 -11.26 -9.29 9.28
C ARG A 49 -12.14 -9.30 10.54
N ALA A 50 -11.79 -10.09 11.56
CA ALA A 50 -12.53 -10.09 12.81
C ALA A 50 -12.56 -8.68 13.42
N PRO A 51 -13.75 -8.19 13.83
CA PRO A 51 -13.89 -6.88 14.47
C PRO A 51 -13.37 -6.90 15.91
N ASN A 52 -13.26 -5.71 16.52
CA ASN A 52 -12.89 -5.51 17.93
C ASN A 52 -11.50 -6.08 18.30
N LEU A 53 -10.58 -6.13 17.33
CA LEU A 53 -9.18 -6.46 17.60
C LEU A 53 -8.34 -5.19 17.66
N HIS A 54 -7.98 -4.78 18.87
CA HIS A 54 -7.22 -3.59 19.20
C HIS A 54 -5.71 -3.89 19.36
N LEU A 55 -4.90 -2.83 19.41
CA LEU A 55 -3.48 -2.95 19.74
C LEU A 55 -3.30 -3.43 21.19
N ALA A 56 -2.28 -4.24 21.42
CA ALA A 56 -1.74 -4.46 22.75
C ALA A 56 -0.90 -3.24 23.20
N ASP A 57 -0.57 -3.13 24.50
CA ASP A 57 0.26 -2.01 25.00
C ASP A 57 1.59 -1.91 24.26
N THR A 58 2.22 -3.05 23.93
CA THR A 58 3.41 -3.11 23.10
C THR A 58 3.16 -2.58 21.69
N GLY A 59 1.98 -2.85 21.12
CA GLY A 59 1.57 -2.35 19.81
C GLY A 59 1.36 -0.83 19.80
N VAL A 60 0.81 -0.28 20.88
CA VAL A 60 0.68 1.17 21.07
C VAL A 60 2.06 1.84 21.11
N ALA A 61 2.98 1.29 21.90
CA ALA A 61 4.36 1.82 21.97
C ALA A 61 5.07 1.73 20.62
N GLN A 62 4.89 0.64 19.86
CA GLN A 62 5.42 0.48 18.50
C GLN A 62 4.85 1.53 17.54
N ALA A 63 3.55 1.83 17.64
CA ALA A 63 2.90 2.84 16.80
C ALA A 63 3.43 4.26 17.08
N GLU A 64 3.68 4.61 18.35
CA GLU A 64 4.29 5.89 18.73
C GLU A 64 5.75 5.99 18.21
N ALA A 65 6.53 4.91 18.31
CA ALA A 65 7.88 4.88 17.76
C ALA A 65 7.90 5.05 16.23
N ALA A 66 7.00 4.36 15.51
CA ALA A 66 6.85 4.56 14.06
C ALA A 66 6.42 5.99 13.72
N ALA A 67 5.52 6.59 14.51
CA ALA A 67 5.09 7.97 14.35
C ALA A 67 6.25 8.96 14.53
N ALA A 68 7.14 8.74 15.51
CA ALA A 68 8.31 9.58 15.71
C ALA A 68 9.26 9.52 14.51
N ARG A 69 9.52 8.32 13.96
CA ARG A 69 10.36 8.13 12.77
C ARG A 69 9.78 8.80 11.52
N ILE A 70 8.49 8.62 11.27
CA ILE A 70 7.78 9.27 10.15
C ILE A 70 7.69 10.78 10.40
N GLY A 71 7.58 11.19 11.66
CA GLY A 71 7.58 12.59 12.08
C GLY A 71 8.89 13.33 11.74
N ALA A 72 10.02 12.64 11.63
CA ALA A 72 11.31 13.20 11.25
C ALA A 72 11.43 13.50 9.74
N LEU A 73 10.54 12.98 8.89
CA LEU A 73 10.54 13.27 7.46
C LEU A 73 10.16 14.74 7.17
N GLY A 74 10.63 15.29 6.05
CA GLY A 74 10.35 16.66 5.64
C GLY A 74 8.86 16.98 5.51
N SER A 75 8.11 16.16 4.78
CA SER A 75 6.65 16.32 4.60
C SER A 75 5.94 14.98 4.43
N VAL A 76 4.71 14.91 4.89
CA VAL A 76 3.75 13.81 4.63
C VAL A 76 2.42 14.46 4.27
N ALA A 77 1.91 14.17 3.07
CA ALA A 77 0.70 14.82 2.54
C ALA A 77 -0.59 14.15 3.07
N ALA A 78 -0.55 12.83 3.30
CA ALA A 78 -1.73 12.10 3.75
C ALA A 78 -1.36 10.85 4.54
N VAL A 79 -2.26 10.44 5.45
CA VAL A 79 -2.20 9.18 6.19
C VAL A 79 -3.46 8.38 5.91
N TYR A 80 -3.28 7.20 5.34
CA TYR A 80 -4.32 6.24 5.04
C TYR A 80 -4.21 5.03 5.94
N ALA A 81 -5.33 4.36 6.20
CA ALA A 81 -5.36 3.11 6.94
C ALA A 81 -6.42 2.17 6.36
N SER A 82 -6.17 0.88 6.45
CA SER A 82 -7.19 -0.15 6.39
C SER A 82 -8.32 0.17 7.38
N PRO A 83 -9.59 -0.22 7.11
CA PRO A 83 -10.70 0.11 8.01
C PRO A 83 -10.68 -0.60 9.37
N MET A 84 -9.74 -1.55 9.60
CA MET A 84 -9.65 -2.31 10.83
C MET A 84 -9.16 -1.46 12.02
N GLU A 85 -9.62 -1.77 13.25
CA GLU A 85 -9.31 -1.01 14.46
C GLU A 85 -7.79 -0.87 14.66
N ARG A 86 -7.07 -1.98 14.66
CA ARG A 86 -5.60 -2.04 14.87
C ARG A 86 -4.81 -1.19 13.88
N THR A 87 -5.28 -1.05 12.65
CA THR A 87 -4.61 -0.20 11.63
C THR A 87 -4.92 1.26 11.83
N ARG A 88 -6.15 1.60 12.21
CA ARG A 88 -6.54 2.98 12.54
C ARG A 88 -5.83 3.47 13.80
N GLU A 89 -5.72 2.62 14.81
CA GLU A 89 -4.99 2.90 16.05
C GLU A 89 -3.49 3.11 15.77
N THR A 90 -2.88 2.32 14.90
CA THR A 90 -1.49 2.53 14.47
C THR A 90 -1.33 3.83 13.67
N ALA A 91 -2.28 4.18 12.82
CA ALA A 91 -2.25 5.39 12.01
C ALA A 91 -2.47 6.67 12.82
N ALA A 92 -3.20 6.59 13.93
CA ALA A 92 -3.59 7.75 14.73
C ALA A 92 -2.40 8.59 15.24
N PRO A 93 -1.35 8.02 15.90
CA PRO A 93 -0.19 8.78 16.33
C PRO A 93 0.60 9.36 15.15
N ILE A 94 0.69 8.65 14.01
CA ILE A 94 1.35 9.13 12.80
C ILE A 94 0.62 10.38 12.27
N ALA A 95 -0.70 10.31 12.15
CA ALA A 95 -1.51 11.44 11.69
C ALA A 95 -1.43 12.63 12.67
N ARG A 96 -1.47 12.37 13.98
CA ARG A 96 -1.33 13.39 15.02
C ARG A 96 0.01 14.12 14.93
N ALA A 97 1.12 13.39 14.76
CA ALA A 97 2.46 13.97 14.62
C ALA A 97 2.59 14.91 13.41
N ARG A 98 1.74 14.71 12.39
CA ARG A 98 1.73 15.49 11.14
C ARG A 98 0.54 16.46 11.04
N LYS A 99 -0.29 16.61 12.08
CA LYS A 99 -1.52 17.42 12.09
C LYS A 99 -2.48 17.04 10.96
N LEU A 100 -2.52 15.76 10.59
CA LEU A 100 -3.36 15.19 9.56
C LEU A 100 -4.51 14.40 10.17
N ARG A 101 -5.47 14.02 9.33
CA ARG A 101 -6.53 13.06 9.66
C ARG A 101 -6.23 11.72 9.00
N VAL A 102 -6.58 10.64 9.69
CA VAL A 102 -6.55 9.29 9.10
C VAL A 102 -7.70 9.16 8.10
N ARG A 103 -7.39 8.81 6.86
CA ARG A 103 -8.33 8.49 5.79
C ARG A 103 -8.43 6.97 5.64
N GLN A 104 -9.62 6.44 5.40
CA GLN A 104 -9.77 5.00 5.19
C GLN A 104 -9.53 4.63 3.72
N ALA A 105 -8.78 3.56 3.50
CA ALA A 105 -8.56 2.93 2.21
C ALA A 105 -8.99 1.46 2.27
N LYS A 106 -10.19 1.16 1.75
CA LYS A 106 -10.80 -0.19 1.84
C LYS A 106 -9.95 -1.26 1.16
N GLY A 107 -9.26 -0.94 0.06
CA GLY A 107 -8.39 -1.88 -0.64
C GLY A 107 -7.15 -2.31 0.18
N LEU A 108 -6.81 -1.61 1.26
CA LEU A 108 -5.74 -1.99 2.19
C LEU A 108 -6.20 -2.94 3.31
N ILE A 109 -7.45 -3.43 3.29
CA ILE A 109 -7.97 -4.35 4.30
C ILE A 109 -7.23 -5.68 4.26
N GLU A 110 -7.19 -6.40 5.39
CA GLU A 110 -6.58 -7.72 5.51
C GLU A 110 -7.21 -8.74 4.53
N CYS A 111 -6.47 -9.78 4.21
CA CYS A 111 -7.00 -10.91 3.48
C CYS A 111 -8.24 -11.47 4.19
N ASP A 112 -9.26 -11.77 3.42
CA ASP A 112 -10.41 -12.48 3.95
C ASP A 112 -10.07 -13.97 4.08
N PHE A 113 -9.80 -14.39 5.30
CA PHE A 113 -9.44 -15.78 5.57
C PHE A 113 -10.67 -16.71 5.67
N GLY A 114 -11.89 -16.20 5.46
CA GLY A 114 -13.12 -16.98 5.49
C GLY A 114 -13.23 -17.81 6.75
N ASP A 115 -13.43 -19.12 6.60
CA ASP A 115 -13.59 -20.08 7.71
C ASP A 115 -12.34 -20.23 8.60
N TRP A 116 -11.18 -19.72 8.16
CA TRP A 116 -9.95 -19.75 8.97
C TRP A 116 -9.82 -18.52 9.88
N THR A 117 -10.73 -17.55 9.78
CA THR A 117 -10.71 -16.35 10.60
C THR A 117 -10.83 -16.68 12.09
N GLY A 118 -9.88 -16.20 12.90
CA GLY A 118 -9.83 -16.45 14.34
C GLY A 118 -9.15 -17.77 14.76
N GLU A 119 -8.88 -18.67 13.82
CA GLU A 119 -8.27 -19.96 14.12
C GLU A 119 -6.81 -19.81 14.62
N LYS A 120 -6.42 -20.73 15.51
CA LYS A 120 -5.03 -20.78 16.02
C LYS A 120 -4.08 -21.24 14.95
N LEU A 121 -2.97 -20.53 14.76
CA LEU A 121 -1.93 -20.91 13.78
C LEU A 121 -1.39 -22.32 14.03
N ALA A 122 -1.28 -22.75 15.30
CA ALA A 122 -0.87 -24.11 15.65
C ALA A 122 -1.81 -25.21 15.14
N LYS A 123 -3.13 -24.90 14.98
CA LYS A 123 -4.12 -25.78 14.38
C LYS A 123 -3.99 -25.76 12.85
N LEU A 124 -3.94 -24.55 12.26
CA LEU A 124 -3.88 -24.37 10.80
C LEU A 124 -2.62 -25.03 10.20
N ARG A 125 -1.48 -24.94 10.87
CA ARG A 125 -0.21 -25.56 10.43
C ARG A 125 -0.27 -27.07 10.28
N LYS A 126 -1.26 -27.74 10.87
CA LYS A 126 -1.48 -29.19 10.75
C LYS A 126 -2.33 -29.58 9.56
N LEU A 127 -3.01 -28.61 8.92
CA LEU A 127 -3.86 -28.86 7.76
C LEU A 127 -2.98 -29.11 6.51
N PRO A 128 -3.38 -30.06 5.64
CA PRO A 128 -2.69 -30.29 4.36
C PRO A 128 -2.60 -29.01 3.51
N GLU A 129 -3.66 -28.20 3.53
CA GLU A 129 -3.81 -26.94 2.79
C GLU A 129 -2.79 -25.89 3.23
N TRP A 130 -2.29 -25.96 4.48
CA TRP A 130 -1.26 -25.05 4.98
C TRP A 130 0.01 -25.09 4.13
N ARG A 131 0.34 -26.26 3.60
CA ARG A 131 1.49 -26.42 2.69
C ARG A 131 1.28 -25.62 1.39
N THR A 132 0.05 -25.57 0.87
CA THR A 132 -0.31 -24.78 -0.31
C THR A 132 -0.18 -23.29 0.00
N VAL A 133 -0.72 -22.84 1.14
CA VAL A 133 -0.57 -21.45 1.63
C VAL A 133 0.91 -21.02 1.68
N GLN A 134 1.82 -21.92 2.02
CA GLN A 134 3.25 -21.60 2.16
C GLN A 134 4.04 -21.72 0.85
N ARG A 135 3.65 -22.60 -0.07
CA ARG A 135 4.45 -22.96 -1.24
C ARG A 135 3.84 -22.55 -2.57
N TYR A 136 2.51 -22.43 -2.60
CA TYR A 136 1.75 -22.12 -3.81
C TYR A 136 0.56 -21.20 -3.49
N PRO A 137 0.80 -20.04 -2.83
CA PRO A 137 -0.27 -19.12 -2.45
C PRO A 137 -1.06 -18.58 -3.64
N SER A 138 -0.45 -18.42 -4.82
CA SER A 138 -1.16 -17.92 -6.02
C SER A 138 -2.32 -18.82 -6.45
N GLY A 139 -2.24 -20.12 -6.17
CA GLY A 139 -3.30 -21.11 -6.44
C GLY A 139 -4.24 -21.37 -5.26
N PHE A 140 -4.07 -20.66 -4.13
CA PHE A 140 -4.85 -20.90 -2.93
C PHE A 140 -5.98 -19.89 -2.74
N ARG A 141 -7.18 -20.41 -2.43
CA ARG A 141 -8.34 -19.64 -1.96
C ARG A 141 -8.72 -20.10 -0.58
N PHE A 142 -8.93 -19.20 0.34
CA PHE A 142 -9.45 -19.54 1.67
C PHE A 142 -10.90 -20.01 1.56
N PRO A 143 -11.29 -21.10 2.25
CA PRO A 143 -12.68 -21.55 2.29
C PRO A 143 -13.61 -20.43 2.78
N GLY A 144 -14.61 -20.08 2.00
CA GLY A 144 -15.52 -18.96 2.28
C GLY A 144 -14.87 -17.57 2.23
N GLY A 145 -13.63 -17.46 1.76
CA GLY A 145 -12.85 -16.23 1.76
C GLY A 145 -12.25 -15.85 0.42
N GLU A 146 -11.23 -15.02 0.47
CA GLU A 146 -10.49 -14.43 -0.64
C GLU A 146 -9.32 -15.34 -1.06
N SER A 147 -8.88 -15.28 -2.30
CA SER A 147 -7.58 -15.82 -2.71
C SER A 147 -6.49 -14.80 -2.46
N PHE A 148 -5.23 -15.25 -2.33
CA PHE A 148 -4.10 -14.32 -2.27
C PHE A 148 -3.95 -13.49 -3.54
N ALA A 149 -4.33 -14.02 -4.71
CA ALA A 149 -4.30 -13.27 -5.97
C ALA A 149 -5.32 -12.12 -5.98
N GLU A 150 -6.53 -12.34 -5.49
CA GLU A 150 -7.54 -11.27 -5.34
C GLU A 150 -7.10 -10.23 -4.32
N MET A 151 -6.53 -10.65 -3.19
CA MET A 151 -5.97 -9.75 -2.19
C MET A 151 -4.85 -8.90 -2.81
N GLN A 152 -3.92 -9.49 -3.56
CA GLN A 152 -2.83 -8.76 -4.21
C GLN A 152 -3.37 -7.74 -5.21
N SER A 153 -4.29 -8.14 -6.10
CA SER A 153 -4.86 -7.25 -7.11
C SER A 153 -5.48 -6.01 -6.46
N ARG A 154 -6.43 -6.20 -5.53
CA ARG A 154 -7.09 -5.05 -4.88
C ARG A 154 -6.15 -4.17 -4.06
N ALA A 155 -5.08 -4.77 -3.47
CA ALA A 155 -4.12 -4.00 -2.67
C ALA A 155 -3.21 -3.15 -3.57
N VAL A 156 -2.76 -3.71 -4.69
CA VAL A 156 -1.97 -3.00 -5.71
C VAL A 156 -2.79 -1.89 -6.34
N ASP A 157 -4.05 -2.17 -6.75
CA ASP A 157 -4.96 -1.17 -7.30
C ASP A 157 -5.18 -0.01 -6.32
N ALA A 158 -5.43 -0.33 -5.03
CA ALA A 158 -5.60 0.70 -4.01
C ALA A 158 -4.35 1.56 -3.83
N VAL A 159 -3.14 0.98 -3.88
CA VAL A 159 -1.89 1.75 -3.78
C VAL A 159 -1.72 2.62 -5.02
N HIS A 160 -2.01 2.13 -6.22
CA HIS A 160 -1.95 2.93 -7.46
C HIS A 160 -2.93 4.11 -7.42
N ASP A 161 -4.15 3.92 -6.92
CA ASP A 161 -5.13 5.01 -6.73
C ASP A 161 -4.60 6.08 -5.77
N LEU A 162 -3.95 5.66 -4.66
CA LEU A 162 -3.33 6.59 -3.73
C LEU A 162 -2.15 7.35 -4.37
N VAL A 163 -1.33 6.68 -5.15
CA VAL A 163 -0.21 7.30 -5.89
C VAL A 163 -0.74 8.32 -6.90
N ALA A 164 -1.78 7.97 -7.67
CA ALA A 164 -2.39 8.87 -8.64
C ALA A 164 -3.01 10.12 -7.98
N ALA A 165 -3.51 9.99 -6.75
CA ALA A 165 -4.07 11.11 -5.99
C ALA A 165 -3.01 12.03 -5.35
N HIS A 166 -1.73 11.62 -5.32
CA HIS A 166 -0.65 12.29 -4.60
C HIS A 166 0.65 12.41 -5.43
N PRO A 167 0.61 12.97 -6.65
CA PRO A 167 1.80 13.06 -7.50
C PRO A 167 2.88 13.95 -6.87
N GLY A 168 4.08 13.40 -6.69
CA GLY A 168 5.23 14.10 -6.11
C GLY A 168 5.20 14.25 -4.60
N GLU A 169 4.34 13.52 -3.91
CA GLU A 169 4.17 13.63 -2.46
C GLU A 169 4.64 12.38 -1.72
N THR A 170 4.82 12.50 -0.41
CA THR A 170 5.00 11.36 0.49
C THR A 170 3.68 11.07 1.20
N ILE A 171 3.24 9.82 1.16
CA ILE A 171 2.04 9.36 1.85
C ILE A 171 2.34 8.15 2.74
N VAL A 172 1.53 7.97 3.77
CA VAL A 172 1.58 6.80 4.65
C VAL A 172 0.34 5.95 4.45
N ALA A 173 0.51 4.64 4.35
CA ALA A 173 -0.56 3.66 4.19
C ALA A 173 -0.42 2.53 5.21
N VAL A 174 -1.25 2.55 6.26
CA VAL A 174 -1.20 1.55 7.34
C VAL A 174 -2.07 0.36 6.97
N SER A 175 -1.47 -0.84 6.98
CA SER A 175 -2.10 -2.07 6.53
C SER A 175 -1.64 -3.30 7.34
N HIS A 176 -1.65 -4.47 6.73
CA HIS A 176 -1.43 -5.79 7.33
C HIS A 176 -0.23 -6.47 6.68
N ALA A 177 0.32 -7.50 7.34
CA ALA A 177 1.54 -8.15 6.88
C ALA A 177 1.40 -8.73 5.47
N ASP A 178 0.37 -9.56 5.23
CA ASP A 178 0.23 -10.24 3.94
C ASP A 178 -0.11 -9.27 2.80
N VAL A 179 -0.89 -8.23 3.09
CA VAL A 179 -1.20 -7.16 2.12
C VAL A 179 0.08 -6.42 1.72
N ILE A 180 0.92 -6.02 2.68
CA ILE A 180 2.18 -5.32 2.39
C ILE A 180 3.15 -6.23 1.63
N LYS A 181 3.29 -7.50 2.04
CA LYS A 181 4.13 -8.48 1.32
C LYS A 181 3.68 -8.64 -0.14
N ALA A 182 2.36 -8.70 -0.38
CA ALA A 182 1.80 -8.83 -1.72
C ALA A 182 2.07 -7.59 -2.59
N VAL A 183 1.98 -6.38 -2.03
CA VAL A 183 2.36 -5.14 -2.71
C VAL A 183 3.86 -5.11 -3.02
N VAL A 184 4.71 -5.50 -2.07
CA VAL A 184 6.18 -5.59 -2.29
C VAL A 184 6.49 -6.60 -3.39
N ALA A 185 5.85 -7.79 -3.37
CA ALA A 185 6.05 -8.80 -4.40
C ALA A 185 5.70 -8.27 -5.79
N ALA A 186 4.56 -7.56 -5.92
CA ALA A 186 4.18 -6.92 -7.17
C ALA A 186 5.19 -5.84 -7.60
N ALA A 187 5.61 -4.97 -6.68
CA ALA A 187 6.55 -3.88 -6.97
C ALA A 187 7.95 -4.37 -7.40
N THR A 188 8.37 -5.55 -6.92
CA THR A 188 9.67 -6.15 -7.27
C THR A 188 9.59 -7.16 -8.43
N GLY A 189 8.41 -7.42 -9.01
CA GLY A 189 8.21 -8.48 -9.99
C GLY A 189 8.40 -9.89 -9.41
N THR A 190 8.37 -10.03 -8.08
CA THR A 190 8.48 -11.32 -7.39
C THR A 190 7.17 -12.09 -7.54
N HIS A 191 7.24 -13.34 -7.99
CA HIS A 191 6.04 -14.18 -8.10
C HIS A 191 5.33 -14.30 -6.75
N LEU A 192 3.99 -14.28 -6.76
CA LEU A 192 3.19 -14.32 -5.54
C LEU A 192 3.49 -15.55 -4.66
N ASP A 193 3.92 -16.67 -5.25
CA ASP A 193 4.34 -17.88 -4.51
C ASP A 193 5.56 -17.66 -3.61
N LEU A 194 6.26 -16.55 -3.79
CA LEU A 194 7.45 -16.23 -3.00
C LEU A 194 7.19 -15.15 -1.94
N PHE A 195 6.00 -14.56 -1.91
CA PHE A 195 5.71 -13.42 -1.03
C PHE A 195 5.83 -13.75 0.47
N GLN A 196 5.65 -15.03 0.85
CA GLN A 196 5.86 -15.48 2.23
C GLN A 196 7.32 -15.44 2.69
N ARG A 197 8.27 -15.25 1.76
CA ARG A 197 9.70 -15.05 2.07
C ARG A 197 10.02 -13.62 2.51
N ILE A 198 9.06 -12.69 2.35
CA ILE A 198 9.18 -11.31 2.78
C ILE A 198 8.74 -11.21 4.23
N VAL A 199 9.57 -10.59 5.08
CA VAL A 199 9.22 -10.33 6.48
C VAL A 199 8.68 -8.91 6.60
N VAL A 200 7.57 -8.77 7.33
CA VAL A 200 6.97 -7.47 7.66
C VAL A 200 6.56 -7.52 9.14
N SER A 201 7.37 -6.94 10.01
CA SER A 201 7.19 -6.91 11.46
C SER A 201 6.12 -5.87 11.89
N PRO A 202 5.50 -6.00 13.07
CA PRO A 202 4.59 -4.98 13.60
C PRO A 202 5.25 -3.60 13.62
N CYS A 203 4.55 -2.58 13.14
CA CYS A 203 5.00 -1.19 12.95
C CYS A 203 6.28 -1.01 12.13
N SER A 204 6.73 -2.04 11.39
CA SER A 204 7.80 -1.85 10.42
C SER A 204 7.31 -0.97 9.26
N ILE A 205 8.26 -0.25 8.68
CA ILE A 205 8.04 0.66 7.55
C ILE A 205 8.68 0.04 6.31
N THR A 206 7.90 -0.05 5.24
CA THR A 206 8.34 -0.43 3.90
C THR A 206 8.15 0.79 3.00
N ALA A 207 9.20 1.26 2.35
CA ALA A 207 9.17 2.44 1.50
C ALA A 207 9.28 2.05 0.02
N ILE A 208 8.31 2.48 -0.77
CA ILE A 208 8.29 2.27 -2.22
C ILE A 208 8.11 3.63 -2.91
N LEU A 209 9.04 3.95 -3.79
CA LEU A 209 8.98 5.14 -4.63
C LEU A 209 8.33 4.76 -5.98
N TYR A 210 7.19 5.33 -6.28
CA TYR A 210 6.49 5.14 -7.55
C TYR A 210 6.92 6.22 -8.52
N THR A 211 7.72 5.82 -9.51
CA THR A 211 8.23 6.69 -10.58
C THR A 211 7.46 6.46 -11.88
N PRO A 212 7.62 7.32 -12.90
CA PRO A 212 7.06 7.09 -14.24
C PRO A 212 7.52 5.78 -14.89
N GLU A 213 8.72 5.30 -14.54
CA GLU A 213 9.31 4.05 -15.05
C GLU A 213 8.85 2.81 -14.27
N GLY A 214 8.19 3.01 -13.13
CA GLY A 214 7.68 1.95 -12.27
C GLY A 214 8.08 2.10 -10.80
N PRO A 215 7.67 1.16 -9.94
CA PRO A 215 7.96 1.21 -8.51
C PRO A 215 9.41 0.81 -8.21
N VAL A 216 10.05 1.54 -7.30
CA VAL A 216 11.38 1.24 -6.76
C VAL A 216 11.24 0.99 -5.26
N VAL A 217 11.55 -0.22 -4.80
CA VAL A 217 11.51 -0.58 -3.38
C VAL A 217 12.80 -0.09 -2.70
N LEU A 218 12.68 0.94 -1.86
CA LEU A 218 13.82 1.56 -1.18
C LEU A 218 14.21 0.78 0.07
N THR A 219 13.23 0.33 0.85
CA THR A 219 13.46 -0.53 2.02
C THR A 219 12.24 -1.39 2.32
N VAL A 220 12.48 -2.54 2.95
CA VAL A 220 11.43 -3.44 3.44
C VAL A 220 11.69 -3.75 4.90
N ASN A 221 10.64 -3.74 5.72
CA ASN A 221 10.70 -4.15 7.13
C ASN A 221 11.64 -3.29 8.01
N SER A 222 11.77 -1.99 7.73
CA SER A 222 12.59 -1.11 8.57
C SER A 222 11.94 -0.89 9.94
N THR A 223 12.64 -1.23 11.03
CA THR A 223 12.13 -1.18 12.41
C THR A 223 12.85 -0.20 13.32
N GLY A 224 14.00 0.35 12.92
CA GLY A 224 14.82 1.22 13.78
C GLY A 224 15.68 2.26 13.05
N ASP A 225 15.74 2.21 11.71
CA ASP A 225 16.64 3.06 10.95
C ASP A 225 16.07 4.48 10.73
N ASP A 226 16.95 5.42 10.49
CA ASP A 226 16.60 6.77 10.06
C ASP A 226 16.01 6.72 8.63
N LEU A 227 14.80 7.25 8.46
CA LEU A 227 14.11 7.29 7.18
C LEU A 227 14.37 8.58 6.39
N THR A 228 15.10 9.55 6.95
CA THR A 228 15.30 10.86 6.29
C THR A 228 16.07 10.73 4.97
N SER A 229 16.96 9.74 4.87
CA SER A 229 17.67 9.40 3.63
C SER A 229 16.78 8.86 2.50
N LEU A 230 15.53 8.50 2.80
CA LEU A 230 14.57 7.99 1.81
C LEU A 230 13.72 9.10 1.19
N ALA A 231 13.80 10.35 1.70
CA ALA A 231 13.06 11.46 1.14
C ALA A 231 13.57 11.78 -0.27
N PRO A 232 12.68 11.97 -1.26
CA PRO A 232 13.06 12.44 -2.58
C PRO A 232 13.78 13.79 -2.49
N SER A 233 14.90 13.94 -3.17
CA SER A 233 15.67 15.19 -3.28
C SER A 233 14.99 16.19 -4.21
#